data_77ce7f99fcd6251458ad7ffc58dbfa2c
#
_entry.id   77ce7f99fcd6251458ad7ffc58dbfa2c
#
_cell.length_a   1.000
_cell.length_b   1.000
_cell.length_c   1.000
_cell.angle_alpha   90.00
_cell.angle_beta   90.00
_cell.angle_gamma   90.00
#
_symmetry.space_group_name_H-M   'P 1'
#
loop_
_entity.id
_entity.type
_entity.pdbx_description
1 polymer ?
#
loop_
_entity_poly.entity_id
_entity_poly.type
_entity_poly.pdbx_seq_one_letter_code
_entity_poly.pdbx_strand_id
1 'polypeptide(L)'
;MNPNQKIIAIGSVSLTIATICLLMQIAILVTTMTLHFKHNECSNSSNSQAVPCGPIIIERNVTEIVHLNSTTLEKEICPKAAEYRDWSKPQCQITGFAPFSKDNSIRLSASGDIWVTREPYVSCGLGKCYQFALGQGTTLDNRHSNGTSHDRTPHRTLLMNELGVPFHLATKQVCIAWSSSSCHDGKAWLHVCVTGDDRNATASIIYDGILVDSIGSWSKNILRTQESECVCINGTCTVVMTDGSASGKADTRILFIREGKIVHISPLSGSAQHVEECSCYPQYPEVRCVCRDNWRGSNRPVLYINMADYSIDSGYVCSGLVGDTPRNDDISSSSNCKDPNNERGAPGVKGWAFDSGNDLWMGRTIEKDSRSGYETFRVIGGWNTANSKSQTSRQVIVDSDNSSGYSGIFSVEGKSCINRCFYVELIRGRPKETRVWWTSNSIIVFCGTSGTYGTGSWPDGANINFMPI
;
A
#
# COMPACT_ATOMS: atom_id res chain seq x y z
N MET A 1 -19.03 73.63 -29.55
CA MET A 1 -19.26 72.49 -28.69
C MET A 1 -18.19 72.39 -27.61
N ASN A 2 -18.61 72.40 -26.37
CA ASN A 2 -17.72 72.43 -25.21
C ASN A 2 -16.92 71.08 -25.13
N PRO A 3 -15.63 71.05 -25.04
CA PRO A 3 -14.81 69.82 -25.03
C PRO A 3 -15.20 68.87 -23.89
N ASN A 4 -15.73 69.38 -22.80
CA ASN A 4 -16.20 68.55 -21.67
C ASN A 4 -17.46 67.72 -21.96
N GLN A 5 -18.30 68.10 -22.91
CA GLN A 5 -19.48 67.32 -23.30
C GLN A 5 -19.12 66.11 -24.20
N LYS A 6 -18.03 66.18 -24.97
CA LYS A 6 -17.59 65.04 -25.78
C LYS A 6 -16.98 63.89 -24.94
N ILE A 7 -16.34 64.21 -23.83
CA ILE A 7 -15.69 63.20 -22.96
C ILE A 7 -16.77 62.42 -22.19
N ILE A 8 -17.84 63.06 -21.73
CA ILE A 8 -18.96 62.42 -21.02
C ILE A 8 -19.74 61.48 -21.95
N ALA A 9 -19.95 61.83 -23.20
CA ALA A 9 -20.60 61.00 -24.18
C ALA A 9 -19.82 59.71 -24.53
N ILE A 10 -18.51 59.81 -24.66
CA ILE A 10 -17.64 58.67 -24.95
C ILE A 10 -17.56 57.73 -23.72
N GLY A 11 -17.48 58.30 -22.53
CA GLY A 11 -17.46 57.51 -21.30
C GLY A 11 -18.77 56.73 -21.08
N SER A 12 -19.93 57.32 -21.33
CA SER A 12 -21.22 56.63 -21.17
C SER A 12 -21.44 55.52 -22.20
N VAL A 13 -21.02 55.71 -23.46
CA VAL A 13 -21.12 54.66 -24.48
C VAL A 13 -20.14 53.51 -24.18
N SER A 14 -18.93 53.78 -23.73
CA SER A 14 -17.99 52.75 -23.34
C SER A 14 -18.46 51.91 -22.16
N LEU A 15 -19.07 52.54 -21.16
CA LEU A 15 -19.62 51.83 -19.99
C LEU A 15 -20.84 50.97 -20.38
N THR A 16 -21.66 51.44 -21.30
CA THR A 16 -22.87 50.68 -21.76
C THR A 16 -22.42 49.45 -22.59
N ILE A 17 -21.41 49.55 -23.44
CA ILE A 17 -20.89 48.43 -24.21
C ILE A 17 -20.22 47.40 -23.31
N ALA A 18 -19.46 47.83 -22.31
CA ALA A 18 -18.85 46.92 -21.34
C ALA A 18 -19.92 46.16 -20.54
N THR A 19 -21.02 46.83 -20.14
CA THR A 19 -22.12 46.14 -19.41
C THR A 19 -22.87 45.16 -20.30
N ILE A 20 -23.10 45.48 -21.58
CA ILE A 20 -23.77 44.58 -22.53
C ILE A 20 -22.87 43.35 -22.81
N CYS A 21 -21.55 43.54 -23.00
CA CYS A 21 -20.63 42.43 -23.16
C CYS A 21 -20.60 41.51 -21.93
N LEU A 22 -20.63 42.10 -20.74
CA LEU A 22 -20.67 41.31 -19.48
C LEU A 22 -21.96 40.51 -19.38
N LEU A 23 -23.10 41.09 -19.70
CA LEU A 23 -24.41 40.45 -19.69
C LEU A 23 -24.48 39.33 -20.76
N MET A 24 -23.92 39.54 -21.93
CA MET A 24 -23.82 38.48 -22.97
C MET A 24 -22.92 37.33 -22.54
N GLN A 25 -21.78 37.59 -21.89
CA GLN A 25 -20.93 36.54 -21.35
C GLN A 25 -21.61 35.73 -20.24
N ILE A 26 -22.36 36.39 -19.36
CA ILE A 26 -23.17 35.73 -18.32
C ILE A 26 -24.27 34.88 -18.97
N ALA A 27 -24.97 35.40 -19.99
CA ALA A 27 -26.01 34.67 -20.70
C ALA A 27 -25.48 33.44 -21.46
N ILE A 28 -24.27 33.54 -22.05
CA ILE A 28 -23.59 32.40 -22.72
C ILE A 28 -23.15 31.37 -21.68
N LEU A 29 -22.65 31.79 -20.52
CA LEU A 29 -22.25 30.92 -19.44
C LEU A 29 -23.45 30.16 -18.86
N VAL A 30 -24.56 30.85 -18.64
CA VAL A 30 -25.82 30.23 -18.14
C VAL A 30 -26.41 29.27 -19.16
N THR A 31 -26.35 29.60 -20.47
CA THR A 31 -26.84 28.71 -21.54
C THR A 31 -25.96 27.51 -21.76
N THR A 32 -24.65 27.63 -21.66
CA THR A 32 -23.74 26.49 -21.75
C THR A 32 -23.86 25.58 -20.53
N MET A 33 -24.03 26.12 -19.34
CA MET A 33 -24.34 25.33 -18.15
C MET A 33 -25.68 24.58 -18.28
N THR A 34 -26.72 25.25 -18.76
CA THR A 34 -28.05 24.61 -18.93
C THR A 34 -28.04 23.53 -20.00
N LEU A 35 -27.24 23.68 -21.07
CA LEU A 35 -27.07 22.67 -22.11
C LEU A 35 -26.26 21.47 -21.62
N HIS A 36 -25.24 21.67 -20.78
CA HIS A 36 -24.49 20.57 -20.18
C HIS A 36 -25.33 19.79 -19.16
N PHE A 37 -26.13 20.45 -18.37
CA PHE A 37 -27.06 19.80 -17.41
C PHE A 37 -28.14 18.95 -18.08
N LYS A 38 -28.51 19.23 -19.33
CA LYS A 38 -29.51 18.45 -20.08
C LYS A 38 -28.94 17.17 -20.71
N HIS A 39 -27.60 17.07 -20.84
CA HIS A 39 -26.95 15.92 -21.50
C HIS A 39 -26.28 14.95 -20.55
N ASN A 40 -26.08 15.32 -19.29
CA ASN A 40 -25.49 14.44 -18.29
C ASN A 40 -26.57 13.91 -17.33
N GLU A 41 -27.49 13.11 -17.84
CA GLU A 41 -28.11 12.09 -16.99
C GLU A 41 -27.02 11.11 -16.63
N CYS A 42 -26.66 11.07 -15.33
CA CYS A 42 -25.78 10.03 -14.81
C CYS A 42 -26.46 8.68 -15.06
N SER A 43 -26.14 8.04 -16.17
CA SER A 43 -26.65 6.72 -16.45
C SER A 43 -25.93 5.69 -15.58
N ASN A 44 -26.49 5.44 -14.41
CA ASN A 44 -26.16 4.25 -13.64
C ASN A 44 -26.99 3.08 -14.16
N SER A 45 -26.35 2.18 -14.84
CA SER A 45 -26.91 0.87 -15.12
C SER A 45 -26.80 0.01 -13.87
N SER A 46 -27.78 0.04 -13.03
CA SER A 46 -28.35 -1.02 -12.20
C SER A 46 -29.08 -0.45 -10.99
N ASN A 47 -30.39 -0.57 -11.01
CA ASN A 47 -31.34 -0.52 -9.88
C ASN A 47 -30.93 0.24 -8.61
N SER A 48 -31.00 1.55 -8.62
CA SER A 48 -31.28 2.37 -7.44
C SER A 48 -31.79 3.73 -7.89
N GLN A 49 -32.80 4.24 -7.17
CA GLN A 49 -33.47 5.50 -7.48
C GLN A 49 -32.45 6.63 -7.65
N ALA A 50 -32.57 7.33 -8.78
CA ALA A 50 -31.83 8.55 -9.02
C ALA A 50 -32.15 9.58 -7.94
N VAL A 51 -31.15 9.99 -7.19
CA VAL A 51 -31.25 11.14 -6.28
C VAL A 51 -31.12 12.39 -7.15
N PRO A 52 -32.12 13.26 -7.21
CA PRO A 52 -32.01 14.48 -8.00
C PRO A 52 -30.93 15.38 -7.38
N CYS A 53 -29.93 15.75 -8.18
CA CYS A 53 -29.02 16.83 -7.82
C CYS A 53 -29.83 18.13 -7.79
N GLY A 54 -30.22 18.60 -6.61
CA GLY A 54 -30.89 19.89 -6.43
C GLY A 54 -29.96 21.04 -6.83
N PRO A 55 -30.49 22.20 -7.17
CA PRO A 55 -29.69 23.36 -7.52
C PRO A 55 -28.83 23.77 -6.31
N ILE A 56 -27.54 23.64 -6.45
CA ILE A 56 -26.60 24.19 -5.46
C ILE A 56 -26.49 25.67 -5.71
N ILE A 57 -26.97 26.47 -4.75
CA ILE A 57 -26.78 27.93 -4.76
C ILE A 57 -25.33 28.16 -4.34
N ILE A 58 -24.48 28.46 -5.32
CA ILE A 58 -23.09 28.86 -5.04
C ILE A 58 -23.07 30.35 -4.77
N GLU A 59 -23.14 30.74 -3.50
CA GLU A 59 -22.83 32.12 -3.09
C GLU A 59 -21.28 32.30 -3.09
N ARG A 60 -20.70 32.45 -4.28
CA ARG A 60 -19.30 32.86 -4.42
C ARG A 60 -19.19 34.13 -5.28
N ASN A 61 -18.25 34.98 -4.93
CA ASN A 61 -17.96 36.20 -5.67
C ASN A 61 -17.62 35.90 -7.14
N VAL A 62 -18.28 36.60 -8.05
CA VAL A 62 -18.17 36.45 -9.52
C VAL A 62 -16.73 36.50 -10.04
N THR A 63 -15.81 37.10 -9.30
CA THR A 63 -14.39 37.19 -9.65
C THR A 63 -13.61 35.89 -9.47
N GLU A 64 -14.07 34.95 -8.64
CA GLU A 64 -13.40 33.63 -8.47
C GLU A 64 -13.78 32.62 -9.55
N ILE A 65 -14.93 32.78 -10.18
CA ILE A 65 -15.46 31.84 -11.19
C ILE A 65 -14.65 31.90 -12.51
N VAL A 66 -14.04 33.05 -12.81
CA VAL A 66 -13.35 33.27 -14.10
C VAL A 66 -12.00 32.51 -14.22
N HIS A 67 -11.44 32.00 -13.12
CA HIS A 67 -10.17 31.29 -13.09
C HIS A 67 -10.26 29.78 -12.85
N LEU A 68 -11.47 29.25 -12.64
CA LEU A 68 -11.66 27.79 -12.53
C LEU A 68 -11.70 27.17 -13.94
N ASN A 69 -10.73 26.30 -14.22
CA ASN A 69 -10.81 25.50 -15.45
C ASN A 69 -11.95 24.47 -15.33
N SER A 70 -12.49 24.03 -16.46
CA SER A 70 -13.62 23.10 -16.52
C SER A 70 -13.45 21.84 -15.67
N THR A 71 -12.23 21.33 -15.59
CA THR A 71 -11.88 20.12 -14.81
C THR A 71 -12.03 20.32 -13.29
N THR A 72 -11.75 21.53 -12.79
CA THR A 72 -11.90 21.81 -11.36
C THR A 72 -13.38 21.97 -11.00
N LEU A 73 -14.15 22.56 -11.89
CA LEU A 73 -15.60 22.73 -11.70
C LEU A 73 -16.34 21.38 -11.75
N GLU A 74 -15.97 20.48 -12.68
CA GLU A 74 -16.52 19.13 -12.75
C GLU A 74 -16.22 18.31 -11.50
N LYS A 75 -15.04 18.48 -10.90
CA LYS A 75 -14.65 17.81 -9.66
C LYS A 75 -15.44 18.30 -8.43
N GLU A 76 -15.81 19.58 -8.39
CA GLU A 76 -16.60 20.14 -7.27
C GLU A 76 -18.10 19.86 -7.40
N ILE A 77 -18.65 19.79 -8.62
CA ILE A 77 -20.10 19.69 -8.85
C ILE A 77 -20.58 18.24 -8.97
N CYS A 78 -19.79 17.38 -9.56
CA CYS A 78 -20.10 15.96 -9.70
C CYS A 78 -18.91 15.15 -9.16
N PRO A 79 -18.87 14.86 -7.87
CA PRO A 79 -17.86 13.95 -7.36
C PRO A 79 -18.01 12.62 -8.09
N LYS A 80 -16.90 12.14 -8.68
CA LYS A 80 -16.85 10.84 -9.35
C LYS A 80 -17.47 9.79 -8.44
N ALA A 81 -18.45 9.06 -8.95
CA ALA A 81 -19.07 7.99 -8.19
C ALA A 81 -18.00 7.00 -7.71
N ALA A 82 -18.09 6.59 -6.46
CA ALA A 82 -17.14 5.63 -5.91
C ALA A 82 -17.36 4.26 -6.55
N GLU A 83 -16.31 3.72 -7.12
CA GLU A 83 -16.26 2.33 -7.57
C GLU A 83 -15.52 1.51 -6.50
N TYR A 84 -16.18 1.31 -5.35
CA TYR A 84 -15.63 0.46 -4.30
C TYR A 84 -15.51 -0.97 -4.82
N ARG A 85 -14.37 -1.59 -4.54
CA ARG A 85 -14.16 -2.99 -4.87
C ARG A 85 -15.12 -3.88 -4.09
N ASP A 86 -15.70 -4.86 -4.78
CA ASP A 86 -16.58 -5.85 -4.14
C ASP A 86 -15.73 -7.01 -3.58
N TRP A 87 -15.33 -6.87 -2.33
CA TRP A 87 -14.59 -7.90 -1.61
C TRP A 87 -15.49 -9.03 -1.07
N SER A 88 -16.82 -8.95 -1.25
CA SER A 88 -17.77 -9.98 -0.81
C SER A 88 -17.78 -11.23 -1.69
N LYS A 89 -17.16 -11.16 -2.87
CA LYS A 89 -16.96 -12.34 -3.72
C LYS A 89 -16.13 -13.42 -3.01
N PRO A 90 -16.37 -14.69 -3.30
CA PRO A 90 -15.57 -15.76 -2.70
C PRO A 90 -14.09 -15.63 -3.13
N GLN A 91 -13.20 -16.18 -2.32
CA GLN A 91 -11.79 -16.30 -2.70
C GLN A 91 -11.65 -17.22 -3.91
N CYS A 92 -10.83 -16.84 -4.87
CA CYS A 92 -10.53 -17.70 -6.01
C CYS A 92 -9.92 -19.01 -5.53
N GLN A 93 -10.25 -20.08 -6.24
CA GLN A 93 -9.60 -21.37 -5.99
C GLN A 93 -8.13 -21.28 -6.36
N ILE A 94 -7.25 -21.63 -5.42
CA ILE A 94 -5.81 -21.56 -5.59
C ILE A 94 -5.23 -22.96 -5.42
N THR A 95 -4.48 -23.40 -6.43
CA THR A 95 -3.69 -24.64 -6.40
C THR A 95 -2.20 -24.38 -6.25
N GLY A 96 -1.78 -23.16 -6.54
CA GLY A 96 -0.41 -22.67 -6.45
C GLY A 96 -0.32 -21.23 -6.93
N PHE A 97 0.90 -20.78 -7.21
CA PHE A 97 1.18 -19.42 -7.63
C PHE A 97 1.93 -19.40 -8.96
N ALA A 98 1.60 -18.45 -9.81
CA ALA A 98 2.24 -18.24 -11.10
C ALA A 98 2.96 -16.89 -11.14
N PRO A 99 4.09 -16.77 -11.85
CA PRO A 99 4.78 -15.49 -12.05
C PRO A 99 3.83 -14.46 -12.66
N PHE A 100 3.86 -13.24 -12.14
CA PHE A 100 3.03 -12.15 -12.62
C PHE A 100 3.85 -10.94 -13.10
N SER A 101 4.88 -10.54 -12.35
CA SER A 101 5.72 -9.41 -12.71
C SER A 101 7.11 -9.49 -12.09
N LYS A 102 8.05 -8.80 -12.71
CA LYS A 102 9.44 -8.66 -12.27
C LYS A 102 9.98 -7.33 -12.80
N ASP A 103 10.63 -6.53 -11.99
CA ASP A 103 11.10 -5.21 -12.41
C ASP A 103 12.58 -5.16 -12.83
N ASN A 104 13.42 -6.10 -12.39
CA ASN A 104 14.85 -6.14 -12.68
C ASN A 104 15.62 -4.85 -12.34
N SER A 105 15.20 -4.12 -11.33
CA SER A 105 15.76 -2.80 -10.97
C SER A 105 17.26 -2.83 -10.77
N ILE A 106 17.79 -3.81 -10.05
CA ILE A 106 19.22 -3.91 -9.77
C ILE A 106 20.04 -4.09 -11.07
N ARG A 107 19.58 -4.94 -11.97
CA ARG A 107 20.24 -5.14 -13.27
C ARG A 107 20.23 -3.87 -14.12
N LEU A 108 19.10 -3.17 -14.13
CA LEU A 108 18.94 -1.93 -14.88
C LEU A 108 19.69 -0.75 -14.27
N SER A 109 19.96 -0.78 -12.96
CA SER A 109 20.69 0.28 -12.25
C SER A 109 22.16 0.40 -12.68
N ALA A 110 22.70 -0.56 -13.44
CA ALA A 110 24.01 -0.44 -14.07
C ALA A 110 24.07 0.73 -15.08
N SER A 111 22.92 1.20 -15.59
CA SER A 111 22.82 2.40 -16.43
C SER A 111 22.80 3.70 -15.64
N GLY A 112 22.73 3.65 -14.32
CA GLY A 112 22.84 4.81 -13.44
C GLY A 112 21.54 5.53 -13.10
N ASP A 113 20.41 5.11 -13.63
CA ASP A 113 19.17 5.89 -13.59
C ASP A 113 18.12 5.35 -12.64
N ILE A 114 18.46 4.38 -11.78
CA ILE A 114 17.51 3.68 -10.91
C ILE A 114 17.75 4.08 -9.44
N TRP A 115 16.68 4.48 -8.75
CA TRP A 115 16.72 4.80 -7.34
C TRP A 115 17.12 3.58 -6.49
N VAL A 116 17.95 3.84 -5.48
CA VAL A 116 18.17 2.90 -4.38
C VAL A 116 16.91 2.83 -3.54
N THR A 117 16.44 1.61 -3.28
CA THR A 117 15.19 1.37 -2.58
C THR A 117 15.30 0.20 -1.60
N ARG A 118 14.40 0.14 -0.64
CA ARG A 118 14.02 -1.04 0.13
C ARG A 118 12.56 -0.92 0.55
N GLU A 119 12.05 -1.97 1.16
CA GLU A 119 10.65 -2.10 1.59
C GLU A 119 9.65 -1.86 0.45
N PRO A 120 9.79 -2.59 -0.68
CA PRO A 120 8.83 -2.49 -1.76
C PRO A 120 7.51 -3.17 -1.40
N TYR A 121 6.44 -2.75 -2.04
CA TYR A 121 5.16 -3.44 -2.00
C TYR A 121 4.34 -3.16 -3.25
N VAL A 122 3.22 -3.87 -3.39
CA VAL A 122 2.31 -3.75 -4.52
C VAL A 122 0.90 -3.50 -4.02
N SER A 123 0.18 -2.64 -4.70
CA SER A 123 -1.24 -2.43 -4.50
C SER A 123 -1.93 -2.09 -5.82
N CYS A 124 -3.16 -2.55 -5.99
CA CYS A 124 -3.93 -2.35 -7.21
C CYS A 124 -5.13 -1.45 -6.97
N GLY A 125 -5.50 -0.67 -7.98
CA GLY A 125 -6.67 0.19 -7.95
C GLY A 125 -7.19 0.44 -9.35
N LEU A 126 -8.51 0.38 -9.55
CA LEU A 126 -9.18 0.61 -10.83
C LEU A 126 -8.63 -0.26 -11.98
N GLY A 127 -8.41 -1.55 -11.70
CA GLY A 127 -7.95 -2.51 -12.70
C GLY A 127 -6.46 -2.42 -13.05
N LYS A 128 -5.66 -1.63 -12.32
CA LYS A 128 -4.24 -1.44 -12.56
C LYS A 128 -3.44 -1.63 -11.28
N CYS A 129 -2.29 -2.28 -11.38
CA CYS A 129 -1.40 -2.50 -10.25
C CYS A 129 -0.19 -1.57 -10.30
N TYR A 130 0.25 -1.17 -9.13
CA TYR A 130 1.38 -0.28 -8.93
C TYR A 130 2.36 -0.90 -7.96
N GLN A 131 3.64 -0.66 -8.19
CA GLN A 131 4.68 -0.97 -7.24
C GLN A 131 5.10 0.30 -6.49
N PHE A 132 5.39 0.11 -5.22
CA PHE A 132 5.83 1.13 -4.29
C PHE A 132 7.16 0.71 -3.70
N ALA A 133 8.01 1.66 -3.33
CA ALA A 133 9.18 1.40 -2.51
C ALA A 133 9.62 2.67 -1.80
N LEU A 134 10.44 2.50 -0.77
CA LEU A 134 11.04 3.61 -0.05
C LEU A 134 12.43 3.88 -0.63
N GLY A 135 12.57 5.00 -1.35
CA GLY A 135 13.83 5.45 -1.90
C GLY A 135 14.80 5.91 -0.80
N GLN A 136 16.06 6.06 -1.16
CA GLN A 136 17.12 6.55 -0.25
C GLN A 136 17.64 7.95 -0.66
N GLY A 137 16.96 8.61 -1.59
CA GLY A 137 17.36 9.93 -2.08
C GLY A 137 18.55 9.90 -3.04
N THR A 138 18.92 8.74 -3.56
CA THR A 138 20.05 8.58 -4.47
C THR A 138 19.82 7.43 -5.45
N THR A 139 20.57 7.43 -6.54
CA THR A 139 20.66 6.33 -7.49
C THR A 139 21.83 5.39 -7.15
N LEU A 140 21.78 4.16 -7.66
CA LEU A 140 22.72 3.12 -7.27
C LEU A 140 24.17 3.43 -7.71
N ASP A 141 24.37 4.01 -8.87
CA ASP A 141 25.68 4.36 -9.41
C ASP A 141 26.29 5.63 -8.78
N ASN A 142 25.54 6.32 -7.96
CA ASN A 142 26.00 7.54 -7.30
C ASN A 142 26.81 7.20 -6.05
N ARG A 143 27.86 8.00 -5.76
CA ARG A 143 28.67 7.85 -4.54
C ARG A 143 27.84 7.89 -3.25
N HIS A 144 26.69 8.59 -3.26
CA HIS A 144 25.77 8.65 -2.13
C HIS A 144 25.00 7.33 -1.90
N SER A 145 25.13 6.34 -2.78
CA SER A 145 24.61 5.00 -2.54
C SER A 145 25.34 4.26 -1.42
N ASN A 146 26.56 4.69 -1.09
CA ASN A 146 27.31 4.21 0.06
C ASN A 146 26.52 4.50 1.36
N GLY A 147 26.35 3.48 2.20
CA GLY A 147 25.65 3.61 3.47
C GLY A 147 24.12 3.57 3.39
N THR A 148 23.53 3.17 2.27
CA THR A 148 22.08 3.04 2.10
C THR A 148 21.46 1.83 2.82
N SER A 149 22.22 1.15 3.66
CA SER A 149 21.73 0.12 4.57
C SER A 149 20.95 0.69 5.78
N HIS A 150 20.99 1.99 6.00
CA HIS A 150 20.24 2.63 7.08
C HIS A 150 18.74 2.62 6.79
N ASP A 151 17.96 2.15 7.76
CA ASP A 151 16.51 2.02 7.61
C ASP A 151 15.81 3.39 7.58
N ARG A 152 16.28 4.33 8.37
CA ARG A 152 15.62 5.64 8.56
C ARG A 152 16.59 6.79 8.33
N THR A 153 16.26 7.58 7.34
CA THR A 153 16.95 8.85 7.05
C THR A 153 15.90 9.89 6.64
N PRO A 154 16.20 11.18 6.79
CA PRO A 154 15.27 12.23 6.35
C PRO A 154 15.14 12.34 4.82
N HIS A 155 15.96 11.61 4.07
CA HIS A 155 15.96 11.63 2.59
C HIS A 155 15.11 10.57 1.95
N ARG A 156 14.54 9.66 2.72
CA ARG A 156 13.69 8.60 2.17
C ARG A 156 12.35 9.15 1.70
N THR A 157 11.93 8.67 0.54
CA THR A 157 10.66 9.05 -0.07
C THR A 157 9.91 7.81 -0.55
N LEU A 158 8.58 7.86 -0.49
CA LEU A 158 7.73 6.84 -1.09
C LEU A 158 7.67 7.05 -2.60
N LEU A 159 8.16 6.09 -3.35
CA LEU A 159 8.11 6.03 -4.80
C LEU A 159 6.91 5.20 -5.25
N MET A 160 6.26 5.61 -6.32
CA MET A 160 5.12 4.92 -6.91
C MET A 160 5.28 4.86 -8.43
N ASN A 161 5.18 3.66 -9.00
CA ASN A 161 5.21 3.47 -10.45
C ASN A 161 4.27 2.32 -10.85
N GLU A 162 3.99 2.20 -12.12
CA GLU A 162 3.26 1.04 -12.63
C GLU A 162 4.02 -0.25 -12.36
N LEU A 163 3.30 -1.32 -12.06
CA LEU A 163 3.90 -2.62 -11.77
C LEU A 163 4.79 -3.10 -12.92
N GLY A 164 6.01 -3.51 -12.59
CA GLY A 164 7.02 -3.95 -13.54
C GLY A 164 7.89 -2.84 -14.13
N VAL A 165 7.58 -1.59 -13.88
CA VAL A 165 8.39 -0.45 -14.31
C VAL A 165 9.35 -0.06 -13.18
N PRO A 166 10.68 -0.13 -13.39
CA PRO A 166 11.66 0.25 -12.37
C PRO A 166 11.53 1.70 -11.93
N PHE A 167 12.03 2.00 -10.75
CA PHE A 167 12.01 3.37 -10.19
C PHE A 167 13.12 4.22 -10.78
N HIS A 168 12.91 4.72 -11.99
CA HIS A 168 13.81 5.65 -12.68
C HIS A 168 13.65 7.08 -12.17
N LEU A 169 14.50 8.01 -12.64
CA LEU A 169 14.54 9.40 -12.14
C LEU A 169 13.22 10.17 -12.28
N ALA A 170 12.40 9.84 -13.29
CA ALA A 170 11.10 10.47 -13.49
C ALA A 170 9.96 9.80 -12.69
N THR A 171 10.25 8.80 -11.87
CA THR A 171 9.25 8.14 -11.04
C THR A 171 8.64 9.14 -10.04
N LYS A 172 7.33 9.05 -9.85
CA LYS A 172 6.60 9.88 -8.89
C LYS A 172 7.08 9.61 -7.47
N GLN A 173 7.48 10.66 -6.78
CA GLN A 173 7.72 10.69 -5.35
C GLN A 173 6.46 11.21 -4.66
N VAL A 174 5.82 10.34 -3.89
CA VAL A 174 4.51 10.64 -3.27
C VAL A 174 4.67 11.53 -2.05
N CYS A 175 5.60 11.16 -1.16
CA CYS A 175 5.80 11.80 0.15
C CYS A 175 7.19 11.47 0.69
N ILE A 176 7.61 12.23 1.70
CA ILE A 176 8.77 11.89 2.51
C ILE A 176 8.35 10.80 3.50
N ALA A 177 9.02 9.67 3.49
CA ALA A 177 8.70 8.55 4.37
C ALA A 177 9.84 7.54 4.44
N TRP A 178 10.07 6.99 5.64
CA TRP A 178 10.90 5.82 5.85
C TRP A 178 10.07 4.59 6.28
N SER A 179 8.77 4.75 6.45
CA SER A 179 7.78 3.67 6.61
C SER A 179 6.46 4.09 5.97
N SER A 180 5.77 3.18 5.31
CA SER A 180 4.57 3.54 4.57
C SER A 180 3.58 2.40 4.38
N SER A 181 2.37 2.77 3.99
CA SER A 181 1.33 1.89 3.48
C SER A 181 0.52 2.66 2.44
N SER A 182 -0.02 1.98 1.47
CA SER A 182 -0.86 2.59 0.43
C SER A 182 -1.98 1.65 0.02
N CYS A 183 -3.10 2.21 -0.36
CA CYS A 183 -4.23 1.49 -0.95
C CYS A 183 -5.13 2.43 -1.75
N HIS A 184 -5.92 1.88 -2.64
CA HIS A 184 -6.94 2.61 -3.40
C HIS A 184 -8.33 2.24 -2.84
N ASP A 185 -9.13 3.24 -2.49
CA ASP A 185 -10.46 3.01 -1.88
C ASP A 185 -11.60 2.87 -2.91
N GLY A 186 -11.30 2.99 -4.20
CA GLY A 186 -12.27 3.00 -5.29
C GLY A 186 -12.52 4.41 -5.86
N LYS A 187 -12.06 5.45 -5.16
CA LYS A 187 -12.09 6.85 -5.62
C LYS A 187 -10.70 7.39 -5.88
N ALA A 188 -9.79 7.17 -4.92
CA ALA A 188 -8.44 7.75 -4.95
C ALA A 188 -7.45 6.90 -4.17
N TRP A 189 -6.17 7.20 -4.35
CA TRP A 189 -5.08 6.61 -3.57
C TRP A 189 -5.01 7.24 -2.19
N LEU A 190 -4.88 6.37 -1.19
CA LEU A 190 -4.53 6.70 0.18
C LEU A 190 -3.08 6.29 0.42
N HIS A 191 -2.29 7.19 1.00
CA HIS A 191 -0.93 6.92 1.44
C HIS A 191 -0.76 7.31 2.90
N VAL A 192 -0.16 6.43 3.69
CA VAL A 192 0.28 6.69 5.05
C VAL A 192 1.80 6.79 5.01
N CYS A 193 2.33 7.95 5.34
CA CYS A 193 3.75 8.29 5.19
C CYS A 193 4.34 8.68 6.54
N VAL A 194 5.25 7.85 7.04
CA VAL A 194 5.87 8.07 8.34
C VAL A 194 7.30 8.57 8.15
N THR A 195 7.60 9.70 8.76
CA THR A 195 8.95 10.29 8.76
C THR A 195 9.18 11.11 10.03
N GLY A 196 10.40 11.56 10.23
CA GLY A 196 10.81 12.34 11.39
C GLY A 196 11.82 11.58 12.25
N ASP A 197 12.09 12.14 13.42
CA ASP A 197 12.98 11.52 14.40
C ASP A 197 12.34 10.27 15.02
N ASP A 198 13.15 9.32 15.46
CA ASP A 198 12.71 8.08 16.09
C ASP A 198 11.77 8.30 17.28
N ARG A 199 11.98 9.39 18.03
CA ARG A 199 11.16 9.73 19.21
C ARG A 199 10.01 10.66 18.92
N ASN A 200 9.91 11.21 17.72
CA ASN A 200 8.89 12.20 17.40
C ASN A 200 8.48 12.12 15.94
N ALA A 201 8.29 10.91 15.43
CA ALA A 201 7.83 10.69 14.06
C ALA A 201 6.36 11.09 13.89
N THR A 202 6.02 11.45 12.69
CA THR A 202 4.66 11.79 12.28
C THR A 202 4.25 10.92 11.10
N ALA A 203 3.04 10.39 11.14
CA ALA A 203 2.38 9.75 10.01
C ALA A 203 1.46 10.76 9.33
N SER A 204 1.77 11.11 8.11
CA SER A 204 0.94 11.97 7.25
C SER A 204 -0.01 11.10 6.44
N ILE A 205 -1.28 11.49 6.39
CA ILE A 205 -2.31 10.83 5.62
C ILE A 205 -2.56 11.64 4.36
N ILE A 206 -2.17 11.09 3.23
CA ILE A 206 -2.32 11.72 1.92
C ILE A 206 -3.42 11.01 1.16
N TYR A 207 -4.40 11.75 0.72
CA TYR A 207 -5.53 11.24 -0.03
C TYR A 207 -5.77 12.08 -1.28
N ASP A 208 -5.85 11.41 -2.42
CA ASP A 208 -5.99 12.08 -3.74
C ASP A 208 -4.90 13.15 -3.97
N GLY A 209 -3.68 12.87 -3.51
CA GLY A 209 -2.53 13.76 -3.62
C GLY A 209 -2.49 14.91 -2.61
N ILE A 210 -3.42 14.98 -1.66
CA ILE A 210 -3.56 16.08 -0.70
C ILE A 210 -3.33 15.56 0.72
N LEU A 211 -2.57 16.30 1.52
CA LEU A 211 -2.45 16.05 2.95
C LEU A 211 -3.78 16.38 3.64
N VAL A 212 -4.47 15.37 4.14
CA VAL A 212 -5.79 15.51 4.76
C VAL A 212 -5.71 15.44 6.28
N ASP A 213 -4.88 14.55 6.81
CA ASP A 213 -4.78 14.32 8.26
C ASP A 213 -3.36 13.87 8.63
N SER A 214 -3.09 13.80 9.92
CA SER A 214 -1.84 13.28 10.44
C SER A 214 -2.01 12.75 11.86
N ILE A 215 -1.08 11.90 12.29
CA ILE A 215 -0.98 11.45 13.67
C ILE A 215 0.49 11.40 14.09
N GLY A 216 0.79 11.90 15.29
CA GLY A 216 2.12 11.85 15.87
C GLY A 216 2.39 10.57 16.63
N SER A 217 3.67 10.30 16.88
CA SER A 217 4.13 9.20 17.71
C SER A 217 3.45 9.21 19.09
N TRP A 218 2.91 8.08 19.52
CA TRP A 218 2.20 7.94 20.79
C TRP A 218 3.03 7.26 21.89
N SER A 219 4.11 6.56 21.54
CA SER A 219 5.02 5.91 22.48
C SER A 219 6.46 6.37 22.35
N LYS A 220 6.73 7.35 21.50
CA LYS A 220 8.04 8.00 21.30
C LYS A 220 9.16 7.01 20.95
N ASN A 221 8.86 5.97 20.19
CA ASN A 221 9.81 4.94 19.82
C ASN A 221 9.50 4.33 18.46
N ILE A 222 9.84 5.05 17.41
CA ILE A 222 9.79 4.61 16.01
C ILE A 222 8.37 4.21 15.60
N LEU A 223 7.49 5.20 15.44
CA LEU A 223 6.20 5.00 14.81
C LEU A 223 6.42 4.41 13.41
N ARG A 224 5.77 3.30 13.11
CA ARG A 224 5.98 2.53 11.89
C ARG A 224 4.70 1.83 11.44
N THR A 225 4.63 1.42 10.19
CA THR A 225 3.44 0.82 9.63
C THR A 225 3.75 -0.42 8.77
N GLN A 226 2.88 -0.78 7.87
CA GLN A 226 2.82 -2.11 7.26
C GLN A 226 3.93 -2.45 6.28
N GLU A 227 4.45 -1.50 5.54
CA GLU A 227 5.34 -1.77 4.41
C GLU A 227 4.67 -2.69 3.36
N SER A 228 3.34 -2.63 3.28
CA SER A 228 2.48 -3.32 2.33
C SER A 228 1.15 -2.59 2.19
N GLU A 229 0.25 -3.10 1.36
CA GLU A 229 -1.02 -2.41 1.13
C GLU A 229 -1.90 -2.38 2.38
N CYS A 230 -2.58 -1.25 2.59
CA CYS A 230 -3.76 -1.17 3.44
C CYS A 230 -4.96 -1.78 2.72
N VAL A 231 -6.08 -1.96 3.40
CA VAL A 231 -7.28 -2.56 2.83
C VAL A 231 -8.47 -1.66 3.09
N CYS A 232 -9.27 -1.44 2.05
CA CYS A 232 -10.46 -0.60 2.11
C CYS A 232 -11.72 -1.44 1.85
N ILE A 233 -12.72 -1.32 2.72
CA ILE A 233 -14.05 -1.91 2.55
C ILE A 233 -15.09 -0.80 2.62
N ASN A 234 -15.89 -0.67 1.59
CA ASN A 234 -16.93 0.37 1.48
C ASN A 234 -16.40 1.79 1.77
N GLY A 235 -15.20 2.09 1.29
CA GLY A 235 -14.57 3.40 1.43
C GLY A 235 -13.86 3.65 2.75
N THR A 236 -13.95 2.77 3.71
CA THR A 236 -13.17 2.84 4.95
C THR A 236 -11.93 1.96 4.83
N CYS A 237 -10.77 2.57 4.97
CA CYS A 237 -9.47 1.90 4.90
C CYS A 237 -8.93 1.65 6.29
N THR A 238 -8.34 0.49 6.50
CA THR A 238 -7.67 0.16 7.76
C THR A 238 -6.18 -0.01 7.54
N VAL A 239 -5.39 0.54 8.45
CA VAL A 239 -3.94 0.42 8.48
C VAL A 239 -3.48 0.11 9.90
N VAL A 240 -2.52 -0.79 10.02
CA VAL A 240 -1.94 -1.19 11.31
C VAL A 240 -0.64 -0.44 11.51
N MET A 241 -0.51 0.22 12.65
CA MET A 241 0.68 0.97 13.03
C MET A 241 1.18 0.53 14.40
N THR A 242 2.48 0.59 14.59
CA THR A 242 3.14 0.20 15.83
C THR A 242 4.11 1.30 16.28
N ASP A 243 4.14 1.57 17.57
CA ASP A 243 5.07 2.48 18.20
C ASP A 243 5.51 1.87 19.52
N GLY A 244 6.80 1.71 19.72
CA GLY A 244 7.37 1.08 20.90
C GLY A 244 8.54 0.16 20.57
N SER A 245 8.95 -0.65 21.53
CA SER A 245 10.14 -1.49 21.42
C SER A 245 10.07 -2.43 20.22
N ALA A 246 11.21 -2.60 19.54
CA ALA A 246 11.40 -3.62 18.51
C ALA A 246 11.77 -5.00 19.07
N SER A 247 11.97 -5.12 20.37
CA SER A 247 12.37 -6.37 21.04
C SER A 247 11.71 -6.53 22.41
N GLY A 248 10.57 -5.92 22.59
CA GLY A 248 9.80 -5.95 23.84
C GLY A 248 8.40 -5.41 23.61
N LYS A 249 7.79 -4.90 24.69
CA LYS A 249 6.42 -4.38 24.62
C LYS A 249 6.36 -3.18 23.67
N ALA A 250 5.41 -3.22 22.73
CA ALA A 250 5.10 -2.12 21.82
C ALA A 250 3.59 -1.84 21.83
N ASP A 251 3.22 -0.63 21.48
CA ASP A 251 1.83 -0.19 21.39
C ASP A 251 1.38 -0.18 19.93
N THR A 252 0.60 -1.18 19.56
CA THR A 252 0.03 -1.32 18.21
C THR A 252 -1.39 -0.79 18.20
N ARG A 253 -1.67 0.07 17.23
CA ARG A 253 -2.99 0.65 17.02
C ARG A 253 -3.45 0.43 15.58
N ILE A 254 -4.74 0.27 15.42
CA ILE A 254 -5.38 0.08 14.13
C ILE A 254 -6.15 1.35 13.80
N LEU A 255 -5.76 2.00 12.72
CA LEU A 255 -6.40 3.22 12.23
C LEU A 255 -7.46 2.88 11.20
N PHE A 256 -8.59 3.55 11.29
CA PHE A 256 -9.67 3.51 10.30
C PHE A 256 -9.75 4.89 9.66
N ILE A 257 -9.62 4.93 8.35
CA ILE A 257 -9.43 6.16 7.58
C ILE A 257 -10.48 6.19 6.47
N ARG A 258 -11.20 7.31 6.39
CA ARG A 258 -12.18 7.53 5.34
C ARG A 258 -11.89 8.83 4.60
N GLU A 259 -11.68 8.72 3.28
CA GLU A 259 -11.30 9.86 2.43
C GLU A 259 -10.11 10.67 3.00
N GLY A 260 -9.12 9.96 3.52
CA GLY A 260 -7.91 10.54 4.09
C GLY A 260 -8.02 11.00 5.54
N LYS A 261 -9.21 10.98 6.15
CA LYS A 261 -9.42 11.38 7.53
C LYS A 261 -9.47 10.18 8.47
N ILE A 262 -8.75 10.24 9.58
CA ILE A 262 -8.81 9.23 10.63
C ILE A 262 -10.16 9.36 11.33
N VAL A 263 -11.02 8.35 11.18
CA VAL A 263 -12.36 8.34 11.78
C VAL A 263 -12.43 7.52 13.06
N HIS A 264 -11.51 6.59 13.25
CA HIS A 264 -11.43 5.80 14.48
C HIS A 264 -10.02 5.22 14.66
N ILE A 265 -9.64 4.97 15.90
CA ILE A 265 -8.41 4.30 16.30
C ILE A 265 -8.77 3.25 17.34
N SER A 266 -8.45 1.99 17.05
CA SER A 266 -8.64 0.89 18.00
C SER A 266 -7.29 0.42 18.55
N PRO A 267 -7.20 0.12 19.83
CA PRO A 267 -6.02 -0.55 20.38
C PRO A 267 -5.95 -1.99 19.89
N LEU A 268 -4.74 -2.56 19.88
CA LEU A 268 -4.57 -3.99 19.72
C LEU A 268 -5.29 -4.72 20.87
N SER A 269 -6.05 -5.74 20.54
CA SER A 269 -6.77 -6.60 21.47
C SER A 269 -6.58 -8.06 21.07
N GLY A 270 -6.82 -8.99 21.98
CA GLY A 270 -6.56 -10.41 21.79
C GLY A 270 -5.21 -10.84 22.34
N SER A 271 -4.68 -11.95 21.87
CA SER A 271 -3.51 -12.59 22.48
C SER A 271 -2.17 -12.31 21.77
N ALA A 272 -2.15 -11.61 20.64
CA ALA A 272 -0.91 -11.21 20.00
C ALA A 272 -0.14 -10.27 20.91
N GLN A 273 1.15 -10.50 21.10
CA GLN A 273 1.98 -9.78 22.07
C GLN A 273 2.91 -8.75 21.43
N HIS A 274 3.34 -9.00 20.19
CA HIS A 274 4.15 -8.08 19.42
C HIS A 274 3.74 -8.13 17.96
N VAL A 275 3.39 -6.99 17.39
CA VAL A 275 2.79 -6.91 16.06
C VAL A 275 3.46 -5.81 15.26
N GLU A 276 4.12 -6.18 14.19
CA GLU A 276 4.78 -5.26 13.28
C GLU A 276 4.55 -5.66 11.82
N GLU A 277 4.67 -4.71 10.93
CA GLU A 277 4.75 -4.91 9.49
C GLU A 277 3.68 -5.87 8.97
N CYS A 278 2.43 -5.63 9.33
CA CYS A 278 1.31 -6.48 8.96
C CYS A 278 1.11 -6.54 7.46
N SER A 279 0.82 -7.73 6.96
CA SER A 279 0.37 -7.99 5.59
C SER A 279 -1.12 -8.32 5.67
N CYS A 280 -1.95 -7.42 5.17
CA CYS A 280 -3.39 -7.47 5.35
C CYS A 280 -4.12 -7.82 4.06
N TYR A 281 -5.24 -8.49 4.19
CA TYR A 281 -6.10 -8.87 3.08
C TYR A 281 -7.57 -8.79 3.49
N PRO A 282 -8.47 -8.50 2.55
CA PRO A 282 -9.90 -8.52 2.85
C PRO A 282 -10.38 -9.97 2.97
N GLN A 283 -11.07 -10.26 4.05
CA GLN A 283 -11.86 -11.49 4.26
C GLN A 283 -13.25 -11.05 4.68
N TYR A 284 -13.93 -10.44 3.71
CA TYR A 284 -15.20 -9.76 3.90
C TYR A 284 -16.14 -10.54 4.85
N PRO A 285 -16.75 -9.88 5.85
CA PRO A 285 -16.75 -8.44 6.12
C PRO A 285 -15.55 -7.94 6.97
N GLU A 286 -14.62 -8.80 7.31
CA GLU A 286 -13.42 -8.50 8.08
C GLU A 286 -12.23 -8.13 7.18
N VAL A 287 -11.22 -7.54 7.80
CA VAL A 287 -9.86 -7.48 7.28
C VAL A 287 -8.99 -8.34 8.19
N ARG A 288 -8.22 -9.23 7.61
CA ARG A 288 -7.27 -10.08 8.34
C ARG A 288 -5.85 -9.70 8.00
N CYS A 289 -4.97 -9.79 8.97
CA CYS A 289 -3.56 -9.50 8.79
C CYS A 289 -2.72 -10.63 9.37
N VAL A 290 -1.61 -10.93 8.70
CA VAL A 290 -0.54 -11.78 9.21
C VAL A 290 0.70 -10.91 9.33
N CYS A 291 1.33 -10.92 10.51
CA CYS A 291 2.29 -9.89 10.89
C CYS A 291 3.63 -10.50 11.33
N ARG A 292 4.50 -9.67 11.89
CA ARG A 292 5.80 -10.02 12.42
C ARG A 292 5.80 -9.81 13.94
N ASP A 293 6.17 -10.86 14.68
CA ASP A 293 6.57 -10.74 16.07
C ASP A 293 8.10 -10.57 16.11
N ASN A 294 8.55 -9.40 16.51
CA ASN A 294 9.98 -9.09 16.58
C ASN A 294 10.55 -9.25 17.99
N TRP A 295 9.78 -9.86 18.86
CA TRP A 295 10.15 -9.99 20.27
C TRP A 295 10.46 -11.43 20.67
N ARG A 296 9.49 -12.35 20.55
CA ARG A 296 9.61 -13.67 21.17
C ARG A 296 9.00 -14.83 20.36
N GLY A 297 8.40 -14.58 19.22
CA GLY A 297 7.75 -15.63 18.44
C GLY A 297 8.28 -15.73 17.02
N SER A 298 8.58 -16.95 16.55
CA SER A 298 8.80 -17.22 15.14
C SER A 298 7.51 -17.64 14.40
N ASN A 299 6.44 -17.87 15.13
CA ASN A 299 5.09 -17.94 14.59
C ASN A 299 4.54 -16.52 14.39
N ARG A 300 3.83 -16.30 13.29
CA ARG A 300 3.35 -14.97 12.94
C ARG A 300 2.07 -14.62 13.67
N PRO A 301 1.97 -13.39 14.22
CA PRO A 301 0.70 -12.87 14.74
C PRO A 301 -0.36 -12.77 13.66
N VAL A 302 -1.61 -12.91 14.05
CA VAL A 302 -2.79 -12.73 13.21
C VAL A 302 -3.70 -11.70 13.85
N LEU A 303 -4.21 -10.78 13.04
CA LEU A 303 -5.24 -9.81 13.43
C LEU A 303 -6.53 -10.08 12.69
N TYR A 304 -7.64 -9.96 13.42
CA TYR A 304 -9.00 -9.98 12.90
C TYR A 304 -9.60 -8.59 13.15
N ILE A 305 -9.83 -7.84 12.09
CA ILE A 305 -10.31 -6.47 12.16
C ILE A 305 -11.76 -6.44 11.69
N ASN A 306 -12.68 -6.12 12.59
CA ASN A 306 -14.08 -5.95 12.26
C ASN A 306 -14.31 -4.54 11.73
N MET A 307 -14.67 -4.43 10.46
CA MET A 307 -14.86 -3.14 9.80
C MET A 307 -16.20 -2.48 10.14
N ALA A 308 -17.14 -3.19 10.77
CA ALA A 308 -18.45 -2.65 11.13
C ALA A 308 -18.43 -1.91 12.47
N ASP A 309 -17.74 -2.46 13.46
CA ASP A 309 -17.72 -1.94 14.83
C ASP A 309 -16.31 -1.54 15.32
N TYR A 310 -15.29 -1.72 14.46
CA TYR A 310 -13.89 -1.42 14.73
C TYR A 310 -13.26 -2.27 15.84
N SER A 311 -13.87 -3.37 16.22
CA SER A 311 -13.31 -4.30 17.20
C SER A 311 -12.15 -5.10 16.61
N ILE A 312 -11.17 -5.40 17.44
CA ILE A 312 -9.96 -6.13 17.05
C ILE A 312 -9.88 -7.40 17.89
N ASP A 313 -9.61 -8.52 17.24
CA ASP A 313 -9.14 -9.73 17.90
C ASP A 313 -7.80 -10.14 17.28
N SER A 314 -7.01 -10.90 18.02
CA SER A 314 -5.71 -11.33 17.57
C SER A 314 -5.28 -12.65 18.20
N GLY A 315 -4.33 -13.28 17.56
CA GLY A 315 -3.70 -14.52 17.98
C GLY A 315 -2.44 -14.75 17.19
N TYR A 316 -2.12 -15.98 16.94
CA TYR A 316 -0.99 -16.42 16.13
C TYR A 316 -1.43 -17.44 15.11
N VAL A 317 -0.71 -17.54 13.99
CA VAL A 317 -0.92 -18.60 13.00
C VAL A 317 -0.78 -19.94 13.68
N CYS A 318 -1.76 -20.83 13.50
CA CYS A 318 -1.84 -22.11 14.20
C CYS A 318 -0.80 -23.12 13.74
N SER A 319 -0.40 -23.05 12.47
CA SER A 319 0.56 -24.00 11.89
C SER A 319 1.87 -24.03 12.65
N GLY A 320 2.36 -25.25 12.92
CA GLY A 320 3.71 -25.48 13.44
C GLY A 320 4.82 -25.28 12.39
N LEU A 321 4.46 -25.12 11.11
CA LEU A 321 5.36 -24.66 10.08
C LEU A 321 5.38 -23.13 10.11
N VAL A 322 6.22 -22.60 10.96
CA VAL A 322 6.28 -21.17 11.24
C VAL A 322 6.89 -20.37 10.09
N GLY A 323 6.49 -19.12 9.94
CA GLY A 323 6.82 -18.33 8.76
C GLY A 323 7.94 -17.32 8.94
N ASP A 324 8.42 -17.10 10.15
CA ASP A 324 9.40 -16.04 10.41
C ASP A 324 10.84 -16.50 10.14
N THR A 325 11.73 -15.56 10.09
CA THR A 325 13.19 -15.75 9.93
C THR A 325 13.91 -14.79 10.91
N PRO A 326 14.68 -15.26 11.88
CA PRO A 326 15.07 -16.65 12.14
C PRO A 326 13.95 -17.52 12.73
N ARG A 327 14.09 -18.82 12.60
CA ARG A 327 13.20 -19.85 13.14
C ARG A 327 13.94 -21.13 13.40
N ASN A 328 13.34 -22.02 14.20
CA ASN A 328 13.84 -23.37 14.40
C ASN A 328 13.46 -24.28 13.22
N ASP A 329 14.02 -25.51 13.21
CA ASP A 329 13.63 -26.55 12.27
C ASP A 329 12.13 -26.88 12.38
N ASP A 330 11.52 -27.28 11.28
CA ASP A 330 10.09 -27.62 11.23
C ASP A 330 9.72 -28.72 12.23
N ILE A 331 10.63 -29.64 12.51
CA ILE A 331 10.37 -30.73 13.49
C ILE A 331 10.23 -30.16 14.90
N SER A 332 11.04 -29.18 15.28
CA SER A 332 11.05 -28.62 16.64
C SER A 332 10.20 -27.35 16.79
N SER A 333 9.78 -26.76 15.69
CA SER A 333 8.89 -25.59 15.72
C SER A 333 7.48 -25.97 16.11
N SER A 334 6.79 -25.06 16.81
CA SER A 334 5.40 -25.25 17.24
C SER A 334 4.61 -23.94 17.24
N SER A 335 3.30 -24.07 17.27
CA SER A 335 2.37 -22.96 17.51
C SER A 335 1.06 -23.47 18.08
N ASN A 336 0.45 -22.70 18.99
CA ASN A 336 -0.80 -23.04 19.66
C ASN A 336 -1.99 -22.13 19.28
N CYS A 337 -1.85 -21.31 18.27
CA CYS A 337 -2.83 -20.30 17.81
C CYS A 337 -2.98 -19.07 18.72
N LYS A 338 -2.49 -19.07 19.94
CA LYS A 338 -2.77 -18.00 20.92
C LYS A 338 -1.53 -17.25 21.39
N ASP A 339 -0.42 -17.97 21.56
CA ASP A 339 0.77 -17.42 22.19
C ASP A 339 1.96 -17.41 21.23
N PRO A 340 2.91 -16.49 21.42
CA PRO A 340 4.20 -16.62 20.75
C PRO A 340 4.88 -17.92 21.20
N ASN A 341 5.56 -18.59 20.25
CA ASN A 341 6.16 -19.90 20.54
C ASN A 341 7.45 -19.82 21.35
N ASN A 342 7.99 -18.62 21.62
CA ASN A 342 9.26 -18.39 22.30
C ASN A 342 10.45 -19.09 21.60
N GLU A 343 10.39 -19.27 20.30
CA GLU A 343 11.38 -19.96 19.48
C GLU A 343 12.02 -18.96 18.52
N ARG A 344 13.20 -18.46 18.83
CA ARG A 344 14.03 -17.63 17.97
C ARG A 344 13.32 -16.39 17.35
N GLY A 345 12.39 -15.80 18.03
CA GLY A 345 11.57 -14.75 17.48
C GLY A 345 12.22 -13.36 17.31
N ALA A 346 13.53 -13.21 17.49
CA ALA A 346 14.20 -11.91 17.38
C ALA A 346 15.48 -12.01 16.54
N PRO A 347 15.68 -11.14 15.51
CA PRO A 347 14.69 -10.19 15.00
C PRO A 347 13.52 -10.88 14.32
N GLY A 348 13.18 -10.60 13.12
CA GLY A 348 12.15 -11.20 12.30
C GLY A 348 12.24 -10.68 10.87
N VAL A 349 11.26 -11.00 10.06
CA VAL A 349 11.10 -10.52 8.70
C VAL A 349 9.62 -10.34 8.39
N LYS A 350 9.28 -9.31 7.62
CA LYS A 350 7.92 -9.16 7.11
C LYS A 350 7.59 -10.33 6.18
N GLY A 351 6.43 -10.94 6.37
CA GLY A 351 5.92 -12.03 5.57
C GLY A 351 4.41 -12.03 5.50
N TRP A 352 3.86 -12.99 4.76
CA TRP A 352 2.44 -13.10 4.51
C TRP A 352 1.94 -14.53 4.66
N ALA A 353 0.67 -14.63 4.91
CA ALA A 353 -0.12 -15.85 4.83
C ALA A 353 -1.59 -15.48 4.65
N PHE A 354 -2.42 -16.43 4.27
CA PHE A 354 -3.86 -16.25 4.25
C PHE A 354 -4.57 -17.59 4.41
N ASP A 355 -5.80 -17.53 4.89
CA ASP A 355 -6.64 -18.70 5.08
C ASP A 355 -7.36 -19.10 3.79
N SER A 356 -7.57 -20.39 3.64
CA SER A 356 -8.41 -21.00 2.61
C SER A 356 -9.23 -22.10 3.28
N GLY A 357 -10.41 -21.74 3.79
CA GLY A 357 -11.14 -22.57 4.72
C GLY A 357 -10.36 -22.79 6.01
N ASN A 358 -10.09 -24.03 6.36
CA ASN A 358 -9.29 -24.39 7.54
C ASN A 358 -7.78 -24.44 7.23
N ASP A 359 -7.42 -24.37 5.96
CA ASP A 359 -6.04 -24.48 5.51
C ASP A 359 -5.35 -23.12 5.48
N LEU A 360 -4.05 -23.14 5.44
CA LEU A 360 -3.18 -21.98 5.38
C LEU A 360 -2.35 -22.02 4.10
N TRP A 361 -2.39 -20.95 3.34
CA TRP A 361 -1.35 -20.63 2.35
C TRP A 361 -0.34 -19.68 2.95
N MET A 362 0.94 -19.94 2.77
CA MET A 362 1.99 -19.09 3.29
C MET A 362 3.24 -19.10 2.42
N GLY A 363 3.99 -18.00 2.52
CA GLY A 363 5.34 -17.90 1.99
C GLY A 363 6.33 -17.61 3.11
N ARG A 364 7.57 -18.07 2.93
CA ARG A 364 8.66 -17.81 3.88
C ARG A 364 10.03 -17.97 3.20
N THR A 365 11.08 -17.50 3.84
CA THR A 365 12.44 -17.79 3.39
C THR A 365 12.71 -19.29 3.47
N ILE A 366 13.52 -19.84 2.55
CA ILE A 366 13.95 -21.23 2.64
C ILE A 366 14.94 -21.38 3.79
N GLU A 367 15.92 -20.47 3.90
CA GLU A 367 16.88 -20.47 5.01
C GLU A 367 16.21 -20.05 6.32
N LYS A 368 16.55 -20.71 7.41
CA LYS A 368 16.01 -20.45 8.74
C LYS A 368 16.66 -19.25 9.42
N ASP A 369 17.90 -18.94 9.06
CA ASP A 369 18.75 -17.97 9.76
C ASP A 369 19.03 -16.70 8.94
N SER A 370 18.68 -16.69 7.68
CA SER A 370 18.99 -15.57 6.79
C SER A 370 17.84 -15.32 5.78
N ARG A 371 17.80 -14.12 5.27
CA ARG A 371 16.86 -13.73 4.21
C ARG A 371 17.33 -14.25 2.86
N SER A 372 17.29 -15.57 2.70
CA SER A 372 17.78 -16.29 1.53
C SER A 372 16.79 -17.34 1.09
N GLY A 373 16.56 -17.39 -0.21
CA GLY A 373 15.54 -18.22 -0.80
C GLY A 373 14.14 -17.79 -0.45
N TYR A 374 13.17 -18.33 -1.15
CA TYR A 374 11.76 -18.11 -0.87
C TYR A 374 10.95 -19.31 -1.35
N GLU A 375 10.01 -19.75 -0.52
CA GLU A 375 9.13 -20.87 -0.80
C GLU A 375 7.69 -20.54 -0.42
N THR A 376 6.74 -21.17 -1.10
CA THR A 376 5.32 -21.14 -0.75
C THR A 376 4.79 -22.54 -0.63
N PHE A 377 3.82 -22.74 0.26
CA PHE A 377 3.12 -24.01 0.41
C PHE A 377 1.78 -23.82 1.12
N ARG A 378 0.97 -24.88 1.06
CA ARG A 378 -0.28 -24.99 1.79
C ARG A 378 -0.08 -25.91 2.98
N VAL A 379 -0.62 -25.53 4.12
CA VAL A 379 -0.64 -26.37 5.35
C VAL A 379 -2.08 -26.79 5.62
N ILE A 380 -2.34 -28.07 5.59
CA ILE A 380 -3.66 -28.64 5.88
C ILE A 380 -4.00 -28.39 7.34
N GLY A 381 -5.13 -27.72 7.58
CA GLY A 381 -5.54 -27.31 8.93
C GLY A 381 -4.70 -26.19 9.53
N GLY A 382 -3.81 -25.57 8.76
CA GLY A 382 -2.81 -24.61 9.25
C GLY A 382 -3.37 -23.32 9.82
N TRP A 383 -4.60 -22.97 9.46
CA TRP A 383 -5.25 -21.76 9.96
C TRP A 383 -5.91 -21.95 11.32
N ASN A 384 -6.48 -23.14 11.61
CA ASN A 384 -7.29 -23.35 12.80
C ASN A 384 -6.88 -24.53 13.68
N THR A 385 -5.89 -25.34 13.29
CA THR A 385 -5.43 -26.48 14.06
C THR A 385 -4.04 -26.21 14.63
N ALA A 386 -3.96 -26.16 15.95
CA ALA A 386 -2.71 -25.94 16.67
C ALA A 386 -1.63 -26.94 16.24
N ASN A 387 -0.46 -26.39 15.98
CA ASN A 387 0.75 -27.15 15.62
C ASN A 387 0.60 -28.06 14.39
N SER A 388 -0.32 -27.75 13.46
CA SER A 388 -0.47 -28.49 12.22
C SER A 388 0.78 -28.35 11.34
N LYS A 389 1.21 -29.47 10.70
CA LYS A 389 2.46 -29.52 9.93
C LYS A 389 2.33 -30.24 8.59
N SER A 390 1.12 -30.57 8.17
CA SER A 390 0.89 -31.27 6.91
C SER A 390 1.05 -30.35 5.73
N GLN A 391 2.25 -30.31 5.17
CA GLN A 391 2.63 -29.48 4.03
C GLN A 391 2.21 -30.12 2.71
N THR A 392 1.67 -29.31 1.81
CA THR A 392 1.39 -29.71 0.43
C THR A 392 1.63 -28.55 -0.54
N SER A 393 1.69 -28.86 -1.83
CA SER A 393 1.79 -27.87 -2.92
C SER A 393 2.99 -26.92 -2.78
N ARG A 394 4.11 -27.42 -2.29
CA ARG A 394 5.32 -26.61 -2.13
C ARG A 394 5.86 -26.15 -3.48
N GLN A 395 6.14 -24.86 -3.58
CA GLN A 395 6.88 -24.25 -4.68
C GLN A 395 8.12 -23.53 -4.17
N VAL A 396 9.24 -23.72 -4.85
CA VAL A 396 10.40 -22.83 -4.72
C VAL A 396 10.17 -21.62 -5.63
N ILE A 397 10.29 -20.44 -5.07
CA ILE A 397 10.17 -19.15 -5.78
C ILE A 397 11.56 -18.56 -6.04
N VAL A 398 12.41 -18.60 -5.04
CA VAL A 398 13.84 -18.23 -5.12
C VAL A 398 14.62 -19.33 -4.43
N ASP A 399 15.63 -19.88 -5.10
CA ASP A 399 16.44 -20.91 -4.47
C ASP A 399 17.26 -20.36 -3.29
N SER A 400 17.70 -21.25 -2.39
CA SER A 400 18.30 -20.88 -1.12
C SER A 400 19.67 -20.18 -1.22
N ASP A 401 20.32 -20.24 -2.36
CA ASP A 401 21.60 -19.56 -2.59
C ASP A 401 21.44 -18.06 -2.90
N ASN A 402 20.20 -17.62 -3.17
CA ASN A 402 19.92 -16.26 -3.59
C ASN A 402 19.17 -15.48 -2.50
N SER A 403 19.47 -14.19 -2.43
CA SER A 403 18.84 -13.29 -1.49
C SER A 403 17.35 -13.10 -1.76
N SER A 404 16.60 -13.06 -0.70
CA SER A 404 15.21 -12.59 -0.65
C SER A 404 15.10 -11.45 0.37
N GLY A 405 13.97 -11.28 1.02
CA GLY A 405 13.79 -10.21 1.99
C GLY A 405 12.36 -10.17 2.50
N TYR A 406 11.82 -8.98 2.58
CA TYR A 406 10.41 -8.77 2.92
C TYR A 406 9.52 -9.36 1.85
N SER A 407 8.35 -9.80 2.27
CA SER A 407 7.27 -10.22 1.40
C SER A 407 5.95 -9.76 1.97
N GLY A 408 4.97 -9.59 1.12
CA GLY A 408 3.66 -9.15 1.54
C GLY A 408 2.60 -9.55 0.53
N ILE A 409 1.36 -9.51 0.98
CA ILE A 409 0.17 -9.87 0.20
C ILE A 409 -0.47 -8.63 -0.40
N PHE A 410 -1.08 -8.79 -1.56
CA PHE A 410 -2.09 -7.88 -2.07
C PHE A 410 -3.20 -8.69 -2.73
N SER A 411 -4.38 -8.13 -2.78
CA SER A 411 -5.56 -8.82 -3.27
C SER A 411 -6.09 -8.14 -4.53
N VAL A 412 -6.59 -8.93 -5.44
CA VAL A 412 -7.11 -8.47 -6.74
C VAL A 412 -8.55 -8.92 -6.89
N GLU A 413 -9.44 -7.97 -7.16
CA GLU A 413 -10.83 -8.27 -7.48
C GLU A 413 -10.91 -8.83 -8.90
N GLY A 414 -11.27 -10.10 -9.02
CA GLY A 414 -11.65 -10.73 -10.28
C GLY A 414 -13.13 -10.54 -10.58
N LYS A 415 -13.59 -11.05 -11.74
CA LYS A 415 -15.00 -10.97 -12.13
C LYS A 415 -15.91 -11.75 -11.17
N SER A 416 -15.47 -12.91 -10.71
CA SER A 416 -16.28 -13.84 -9.91
C SER A 416 -15.64 -14.23 -8.58
N CYS A 417 -14.39 -13.86 -8.34
CA CYS A 417 -13.66 -14.24 -7.14
C CYS A 417 -12.55 -13.25 -6.80
N ILE A 418 -12.11 -13.29 -5.55
CA ILE A 418 -10.99 -12.49 -5.05
C ILE A 418 -9.72 -13.32 -5.13
N ASN A 419 -8.74 -12.86 -5.90
CA ASN A 419 -7.43 -13.51 -6.00
C ASN A 419 -6.45 -12.94 -4.98
N ARG A 420 -5.48 -13.78 -4.59
CA ARG A 420 -4.38 -13.40 -3.69
C ARG A 420 -3.07 -13.44 -4.49
N CYS A 421 -2.31 -12.36 -4.32
CA CYS A 421 -0.99 -12.22 -4.89
C CYS A 421 0.01 -11.87 -3.80
N PHE A 422 1.28 -12.10 -4.06
CA PHE A 422 2.34 -11.66 -3.15
C PHE A 422 3.53 -11.12 -3.94
N TYR A 423 4.29 -10.28 -3.29
CA TYR A 423 5.59 -9.82 -3.78
C TYR A 423 6.70 -10.33 -2.87
N VAL A 424 7.89 -10.42 -3.42
CA VAL A 424 9.12 -10.70 -2.67
C VAL A 424 10.15 -9.63 -2.98
N GLU A 425 10.67 -9.03 -1.94
CA GLU A 425 11.81 -8.13 -2.00
C GLU A 425 13.09 -8.94 -2.23
N LEU A 426 13.78 -8.67 -3.32
CA LEU A 426 15.06 -9.32 -3.64
C LEU A 426 16.19 -8.37 -3.26
N ILE A 427 16.61 -8.43 -2.00
CA ILE A 427 17.66 -7.56 -1.45
C ILE A 427 19.01 -7.92 -2.07
N ARG A 428 19.76 -6.91 -2.52
CA ARG A 428 21.13 -7.04 -2.96
C ARG A 428 22.00 -6.05 -2.19
N GLY A 429 23.28 -6.38 -2.10
CA GLY A 429 24.21 -5.58 -1.33
C GLY A 429 24.24 -5.95 0.14
N ARG A 430 24.54 -4.96 0.97
CA ARG A 430 24.69 -5.16 2.41
C ARG A 430 23.39 -5.54 3.10
N PRO A 431 23.48 -6.32 4.17
CA PRO A 431 24.68 -6.80 4.88
C PRO A 431 25.33 -8.06 4.27
N LYS A 432 24.61 -8.80 3.42
CA LYS A 432 25.05 -10.12 2.93
C LYS A 432 26.17 -10.03 1.90
N GLU A 433 26.06 -9.15 0.94
CA GLU A 433 27.01 -8.96 -0.15
C GLU A 433 27.93 -7.77 0.16
N THR A 434 29.04 -8.04 0.79
CA THR A 434 29.95 -7.03 1.35
C THR A 434 30.89 -6.38 0.34
N ARG A 435 30.90 -6.85 -0.91
CA ARG A 435 31.71 -6.23 -1.98
C ARG A 435 31.28 -4.78 -2.24
N VAL A 436 30.02 -4.50 -2.12
CA VAL A 436 29.44 -3.16 -2.31
C VAL A 436 29.10 -2.52 -0.98
N TRP A 437 28.99 -1.18 -0.96
CA TRP A 437 28.65 -0.40 0.23
C TRP A 437 27.20 0.02 0.29
N TRP A 438 26.42 -0.32 -0.71
CA TRP A 438 25.01 0.01 -0.81
C TRP A 438 24.13 -1.21 -0.49
N THR A 439 22.86 -0.90 -0.24
CA THR A 439 21.79 -1.89 -0.15
C THR A 439 20.64 -1.41 -1.02
N SER A 440 20.13 -2.26 -1.87
CA SER A 440 18.97 -1.99 -2.69
C SER A 440 18.23 -3.30 -3.01
N ASN A 441 17.16 -3.21 -3.80
CA ASN A 441 16.36 -4.39 -4.14
C ASN A 441 15.79 -4.31 -5.54
N SER A 442 15.47 -5.47 -6.10
CA SER A 442 14.44 -5.64 -7.12
C SER A 442 13.23 -6.36 -6.51
N ILE A 443 12.20 -6.58 -7.29
CA ILE A 443 10.94 -7.18 -6.85
C ILE A 443 10.49 -8.26 -7.83
N ILE A 444 9.93 -9.34 -7.29
CA ILE A 444 9.15 -10.33 -8.05
C ILE A 444 7.75 -10.41 -7.47
N VAL A 445 6.80 -10.71 -8.33
CA VAL A 445 5.37 -10.77 -7.99
C VAL A 445 4.76 -12.05 -8.57
N PHE A 446 4.02 -12.76 -7.73
CA PHE A 446 3.29 -13.98 -8.07
C PHE A 446 1.81 -13.82 -7.71
N CYS A 447 0.94 -14.42 -8.50
CA CYS A 447 -0.49 -14.45 -8.22
C CYS A 447 -1.01 -15.87 -8.16
N GLY A 448 -2.03 -16.10 -7.35
CA GLY A 448 -2.69 -17.39 -7.23
C GLY A 448 -3.27 -17.84 -8.56
N THR A 449 -3.19 -19.13 -8.81
CA THR A 449 -3.75 -19.77 -10.00
C THR A 449 -4.51 -21.04 -9.61
N SER A 450 -5.58 -21.35 -10.35
CA SER A 450 -6.29 -22.64 -10.25
C SER A 450 -5.79 -23.65 -11.28
N GLY A 451 -4.88 -23.25 -12.16
CA GLY A 451 -4.30 -24.09 -13.18
C GLY A 451 -3.05 -24.82 -12.72
N THR A 452 -2.28 -25.28 -13.70
CA THR A 452 -0.98 -25.88 -13.47
C THR A 452 0.03 -24.80 -13.10
N TYR A 453 0.84 -25.08 -12.10
CA TYR A 453 1.94 -24.22 -11.70
C TYR A 453 3.26 -25.01 -11.69
N GLY A 454 4.37 -24.31 -11.88
CA GLY A 454 5.70 -24.90 -11.82
C GLY A 454 6.47 -24.46 -10.58
N THR A 455 7.46 -25.24 -10.23
CA THR A 455 8.54 -24.78 -9.36
C THR A 455 9.69 -24.29 -10.21
N GLY A 456 10.47 -23.34 -9.70
CA GLY A 456 11.60 -22.78 -10.42
C GLY A 456 12.46 -21.93 -9.49
N SER A 457 13.17 -20.99 -10.06
CA SER A 457 13.88 -19.98 -9.30
C SER A 457 13.88 -18.66 -10.06
N TRP A 458 13.42 -17.62 -9.38
CA TRP A 458 13.32 -16.25 -9.92
C TRP A 458 14.12 -15.28 -9.05
N PRO A 459 15.45 -15.47 -8.92
CA PRO A 459 16.31 -14.56 -8.16
C PRO A 459 16.43 -13.21 -8.86
N ASP A 460 17.07 -12.25 -8.19
CA ASP A 460 17.40 -10.97 -8.81
C ASP A 460 18.24 -11.15 -10.09
N GLY A 461 19.24 -12.02 -10.04
CA GLY A 461 20.04 -12.44 -11.20
C GLY A 461 21.07 -11.41 -11.69
N ALA A 462 21.15 -10.23 -11.09
CA ALA A 462 22.17 -9.25 -11.44
C ALA A 462 23.56 -9.72 -10.96
N ASN A 463 24.59 -9.44 -11.75
CA ASN A 463 25.97 -9.74 -11.37
C ASN A 463 26.55 -8.57 -10.57
N ILE A 464 26.61 -8.72 -9.26
CA ILE A 464 27.08 -7.69 -8.34
C ILE A 464 28.56 -7.32 -8.53
N ASN A 465 29.34 -8.20 -9.16
CA ASN A 465 30.76 -7.92 -9.41
C ASN A 465 31.00 -6.77 -10.40
N PHE A 466 29.99 -6.47 -11.18
CA PHE A 466 30.03 -5.36 -12.17
C PHE A 466 29.22 -4.13 -11.71
N MET A 467 28.68 -4.15 -10.51
CA MET A 467 27.94 -3.02 -9.97
C MET A 467 28.87 -1.98 -9.33
N PRO A 468 28.47 -0.70 -9.25
CA PRO A 468 29.20 0.33 -8.54
C PRO A 468 29.43 -0.05 -7.06
N ILE A 469 30.62 0.31 -6.57
CA ILE A 469 31.02 0.07 -5.18
C ILE A 469 30.58 1.22 -4.29
#